data_dafeeb62ec1ae6b72f42cbd73b108260
#
_entry.id   dafeeb62ec1ae6b72f42cbd73b108260
#
_cell.length_a   1.000
_cell.length_b   1.000
_cell.length_c   1.000
_cell.angle_alpha   90.00
_cell.angle_beta   90.00
_cell.angle_gamma   90.00
#
_symmetry.space_group_name_H-M   'P 1'
#
loop_
_entity.id
_entity.type
_entity.pdbx_description
1 polymer ?
#
loop_
_entity_poly.entity_id
_entity_poly.type
_entity_poly.pdbx_seq_one_letter_code
_entity_poly.pdbx_strand_id
1 'polypeptide(L)'
;MRDRNFDDIAEKFSRNIYGTTKGQLRQTILWQDLDTILATYGGQTLRVLDAGGGEGQTAIKMAERGHHVTLCDLSAEMVARATRAAEEKGVSDNMHFVQCAAQDIAQHLETQVDLILFHAVLEWVADPLSVLQTLWSMLRPGGTLSLMFYNANGFLMHNMGCGQLRLCSGRNAEKEKGARFPRTIRAIPSRFTAWLEEIGWQITGKTGVRVFHDYLREKHKQRDCLTP
;
A
#
# COMPACT_ATOMS: atom_id res chain seq x y z
N MET A 1 2.58 17.65 11.63
CA MET A 1 1.42 16.81 11.30
C MET A 1 1.61 15.48 12.00
N ARG A 2 0.56 14.69 12.27
CA ARG A 2 0.71 13.37 12.90
C ARG A 2 0.26 12.30 11.91
N ASP A 3 0.85 11.13 11.96
CA ASP A 3 0.42 9.97 11.19
C ASP A 3 -1.01 9.60 11.53
N ARG A 4 -1.76 9.09 10.55
CA ARG A 4 -3.16 8.69 10.75
C ARG A 4 -3.22 7.27 11.29
N ASN A 5 -3.74 7.12 12.51
CA ASN A 5 -4.13 5.84 13.08
C ASN A 5 -5.55 5.44 12.61
N PHE A 6 -5.80 4.16 12.38
CA PHE A 6 -7.05 3.62 11.83
C PHE A 6 -7.91 2.86 12.85
N ASP A 7 -7.59 2.89 14.15
CA ASP A 7 -8.34 2.17 15.19
C ASP A 7 -9.84 2.51 15.18
N ASP A 8 -10.18 3.78 14.92
CA ASP A 8 -11.56 4.30 14.92
C ASP A 8 -12.39 3.88 13.69
N ILE A 9 -11.77 3.40 12.61
CA ILE A 9 -12.44 3.08 11.35
C ILE A 9 -12.04 1.72 10.75
N ALA A 10 -11.33 0.89 11.49
CA ALA A 10 -10.77 -0.38 11.01
C ALA A 10 -11.82 -1.26 10.31
N GLU A 11 -12.98 -1.47 10.94
CA GLU A 11 -14.07 -2.29 10.35
C GLU A 11 -14.64 -1.70 9.06
N LYS A 12 -14.88 -0.38 9.04
CA LYS A 12 -15.39 0.31 7.85
C LYS A 12 -14.36 0.30 6.72
N PHE A 13 -13.08 0.43 7.08
CA PHE A 13 -11.97 0.40 6.14
C PHE A 13 -11.85 -0.97 5.47
N SER A 14 -11.86 -2.04 6.27
CA SER A 14 -11.83 -3.43 5.81
C SER A 14 -12.94 -3.71 4.80
N ARG A 15 -14.19 -3.47 5.16
CA ARG A 15 -15.35 -3.73 4.31
C ARG A 15 -15.32 -2.92 2.99
N ASN A 16 -14.88 -1.67 3.03
CA ASN A 16 -14.88 -0.80 1.85
C ASN A 16 -13.72 -1.07 0.90
N ILE A 17 -12.60 -1.56 1.40
CA ILE A 17 -11.39 -1.77 0.61
C ILE A 17 -11.34 -3.19 0.04
N TYR A 18 -11.65 -4.20 0.84
CA TYR A 18 -11.46 -5.59 0.46
C TYR A 18 -12.72 -6.25 -0.10
N GLY A 19 -13.90 -5.92 0.42
CA GLY A 19 -15.18 -6.49 -0.01
C GLY A 19 -15.75 -5.92 -1.31
N THR A 20 -14.98 -5.14 -2.08
CA THR A 20 -15.47 -4.46 -3.28
C THR A 20 -14.76 -4.96 -4.55
N THR A 21 -15.43 -4.84 -5.71
CA THR A 21 -14.85 -5.12 -7.03
C THR A 21 -13.56 -4.32 -7.25
N LYS A 22 -13.50 -3.07 -6.74
CA LYS A 22 -12.31 -2.22 -6.79
C LYS A 22 -11.15 -2.80 -5.98
N GLY A 23 -11.45 -3.38 -4.84
CA GLY A 23 -10.47 -4.05 -4.00
C GLY A 23 -9.93 -5.31 -4.66
N GLN A 24 -10.80 -6.13 -5.24
CA GLN A 24 -10.43 -7.33 -5.98
C GLN A 24 -9.51 -7.01 -7.17
N LEU A 25 -9.90 -6.04 -8.01
CA LEU A 25 -9.08 -5.61 -9.14
C LEU A 25 -7.70 -5.10 -8.68
N ARG A 26 -7.65 -4.31 -7.61
CA ARG A 26 -6.39 -3.84 -7.04
C ARG A 26 -5.50 -5.01 -6.61
N GLN A 27 -6.06 -6.00 -5.91
CA GLN A 27 -5.31 -7.17 -5.48
C GLN A 27 -4.80 -8.00 -6.67
N THR A 28 -5.64 -8.20 -7.70
CA THR A 28 -5.24 -8.92 -8.92
C THR A 28 -4.03 -8.27 -9.58
N ILE A 29 -4.09 -6.96 -9.84
CA ILE A 29 -3.00 -6.23 -10.48
C ILE A 29 -1.74 -6.21 -9.60
N LEU A 30 -1.92 -5.96 -8.29
CA LEU A 30 -0.80 -5.97 -7.35
C LEU A 30 -0.07 -7.32 -7.34
N TRP A 31 -0.83 -8.42 -7.35
CA TRP A 31 -0.23 -9.76 -7.36
C TRP A 31 0.46 -10.11 -8.68
N GLN A 32 0.03 -9.60 -9.82
CA GLN A 32 0.76 -9.74 -11.08
C GLN A 32 2.16 -9.10 -10.98
N ASP A 33 2.25 -7.90 -10.40
CA ASP A 33 3.53 -7.22 -10.18
C ASP A 33 4.38 -7.96 -9.14
N LEU A 34 3.79 -8.39 -8.02
CA LEU A 34 4.49 -9.14 -6.98
C LEU A 34 5.00 -10.50 -7.49
N ASP A 35 4.22 -11.21 -8.30
CA ASP A 35 4.66 -12.47 -8.92
C ASP A 35 5.87 -12.25 -9.85
N THR A 36 5.89 -11.14 -10.58
CA THR A 36 7.04 -10.74 -11.39
C THR A 36 8.26 -10.45 -10.53
N ILE A 37 8.10 -9.73 -9.41
CA ILE A 37 9.18 -9.46 -8.45
C ILE A 37 9.68 -10.76 -7.84
N LEU A 38 8.79 -11.63 -7.35
CA LEU A 38 9.16 -12.89 -6.72
C LEU A 38 9.92 -13.82 -7.67
N ALA A 39 9.57 -13.82 -8.95
CA ALA A 39 10.28 -14.60 -9.97
C ALA A 39 11.76 -14.20 -10.09
N THR A 40 12.12 -12.94 -9.84
CA THR A 40 13.52 -12.49 -9.88
C THR A 40 14.39 -13.10 -8.77
N TYR A 41 13.75 -13.60 -7.71
CA TYR A 41 14.44 -14.24 -6.57
C TYR A 41 14.63 -15.77 -6.75
N GLY A 42 14.17 -16.34 -7.88
CA GLY A 42 14.46 -17.75 -8.22
C GLY A 42 13.92 -18.79 -7.25
N GLY A 43 12.80 -18.51 -6.58
CA GLY A 43 12.17 -19.44 -5.63
C GLY A 43 12.81 -19.46 -4.24
N GLN A 44 13.67 -18.54 -3.92
CA GLN A 44 14.26 -18.41 -2.57
C GLN A 44 13.19 -18.01 -1.55
N THR A 45 13.33 -18.50 -0.32
CA THR A 45 12.57 -17.98 0.84
C THR A 45 13.08 -16.58 1.17
N LEU A 46 12.18 -15.59 1.17
CA LEU A 46 12.50 -14.19 1.40
C LEU A 46 12.16 -13.77 2.82
N ARG A 47 12.91 -12.77 3.32
CA ARG A 47 12.49 -11.93 4.44
C ARG A 47 11.75 -10.73 3.87
N VAL A 48 10.47 -10.62 4.22
CA VAL A 48 9.56 -9.58 3.72
C VAL A 48 9.13 -8.68 4.87
N LEU A 49 9.16 -7.38 4.64
CA LEU A 49 8.56 -6.39 5.52
C LEU A 49 7.29 -5.84 4.86
N ASP A 50 6.13 -5.98 5.53
CA ASP A 50 4.88 -5.29 5.15
C ASP A 50 4.70 -4.08 6.08
N ALA A 51 5.13 -2.91 5.61
CA ALA A 51 5.13 -1.68 6.38
C ALA A 51 3.79 -0.94 6.22
N GLY A 52 3.01 -0.85 7.29
CA GLY A 52 1.63 -0.40 7.26
C GLY A 52 0.71 -1.45 6.63
N GLY A 53 0.94 -2.73 6.97
CA GLY A 53 0.28 -3.89 6.35
C GLY A 53 -1.21 -4.03 6.69
N GLY A 54 -1.76 -3.22 7.60
CA GLY A 54 -3.16 -3.27 7.98
C GLY A 54 -3.57 -4.65 8.50
N GLU A 55 -4.63 -5.23 7.94
CA GLU A 55 -5.13 -6.58 8.28
C GLU A 55 -4.27 -7.73 7.69
N GLY A 56 -3.13 -7.43 7.06
CA GLY A 56 -2.15 -8.43 6.66
C GLY A 56 -2.48 -9.25 5.41
N GLN A 57 -3.40 -8.83 4.56
CA GLN A 57 -3.81 -9.63 3.39
C GLN A 57 -2.65 -10.00 2.47
N THR A 58 -1.76 -9.07 2.17
CA THR A 58 -0.60 -9.33 1.33
C THR A 58 0.46 -10.11 2.10
N ALA A 59 0.69 -9.75 3.37
CA ALA A 59 1.62 -10.41 4.27
C ALA A 59 1.29 -11.90 4.46
N ILE A 60 0.04 -12.22 4.77
CA ILE A 60 -0.45 -13.60 4.95
C ILE A 60 -0.22 -14.42 3.68
N LYS A 61 -0.55 -13.88 2.51
CA LYS A 61 -0.35 -14.57 1.25
C LYS A 61 1.14 -14.76 0.88
N MET A 62 2.03 -13.87 1.35
CA MET A 62 3.48 -14.08 1.28
C MET A 62 3.92 -15.22 2.21
N ALA A 63 3.38 -15.27 3.43
CA ALA A 63 3.66 -16.34 4.39
C ALA A 63 3.12 -17.70 3.91
N GLU A 64 1.93 -17.77 3.28
CA GLU A 64 1.39 -18.97 2.63
C GLU A 64 2.30 -19.51 1.52
N ARG A 65 3.14 -18.64 0.91
CA ARG A 65 4.14 -19.00 -0.11
C ARG A 65 5.50 -19.39 0.49
N GLY A 66 5.61 -19.48 1.82
CA GLY A 66 6.81 -19.90 2.54
C GLY A 66 7.83 -18.79 2.79
N HIS A 67 7.45 -17.52 2.68
CA HIS A 67 8.31 -16.41 3.05
C HIS A 67 8.18 -16.05 4.53
N HIS A 68 9.23 -15.51 5.13
CA HIS A 68 9.19 -14.97 6.49
C HIS A 68 8.78 -13.50 6.44
N VAL A 69 7.68 -13.16 7.09
CA VAL A 69 7.08 -11.82 6.98
C VAL A 69 7.04 -11.12 8.32
N THR A 70 7.62 -9.92 8.39
CA THR A 70 7.32 -8.98 9.47
C THR A 70 6.27 -8.00 8.98
N LEU A 71 5.15 -7.91 9.69
CA LEU A 71 4.12 -6.91 9.46
C LEU A 71 4.18 -5.87 10.56
N CYS A 72 4.22 -4.60 10.20
CA CYS A 72 3.99 -3.52 11.15
C CYS A 72 2.82 -2.62 10.73
N ASP A 73 2.09 -2.14 11.72
CA ASP A 73 1.05 -1.12 11.55
C ASP A 73 0.95 -0.24 12.81
N LEU A 74 0.60 1.03 12.62
CA LEU A 74 0.41 1.97 13.71
C LEU A 74 -0.83 1.63 14.55
N SER A 75 -1.83 0.98 13.94
CA SER A 75 -3.09 0.59 14.55
C SER A 75 -2.97 -0.75 15.27
N ALA A 76 -3.17 -0.75 16.59
CA ALA A 76 -3.23 -1.96 17.39
C ALA A 76 -4.34 -2.90 16.92
N GLU A 77 -5.49 -2.36 16.54
CA GLU A 77 -6.63 -3.14 16.04
C GLU A 77 -6.29 -3.83 14.72
N MET A 78 -5.57 -3.17 13.80
CA MET A 78 -5.13 -3.77 12.54
C MET A 78 -4.15 -4.91 12.78
N VAL A 79 -3.16 -4.71 13.63
CA VAL A 79 -2.21 -5.76 14.03
C VAL A 79 -2.92 -6.96 14.64
N ALA A 80 -3.88 -6.74 15.57
CA ALA A 80 -4.66 -7.81 16.18
C ALA A 80 -5.50 -8.59 15.15
N ARG A 81 -6.07 -7.92 14.14
CA ARG A 81 -6.80 -8.57 13.05
C ARG A 81 -5.87 -9.40 12.16
N ALA A 82 -4.70 -8.84 11.81
CA ALA A 82 -3.70 -9.56 11.01
C ALA A 82 -3.21 -10.82 11.74
N THR A 83 -2.97 -10.73 13.06
CA THR A 83 -2.57 -11.89 13.88
C THR A 83 -3.61 -12.98 13.85
N ARG A 84 -4.89 -12.66 14.14
CA ARG A 84 -5.99 -13.63 14.08
C ARG A 84 -6.14 -14.28 12.70
N ALA A 85 -6.07 -13.46 11.64
CA ALA A 85 -6.17 -13.97 10.27
C ALA A 85 -5.01 -14.91 9.90
N ALA A 86 -3.80 -14.66 10.40
CA ALA A 86 -2.64 -15.54 10.22
C ALA A 86 -2.80 -16.87 10.98
N GLU A 87 -3.34 -16.83 12.20
CA GLU A 87 -3.67 -18.01 12.99
C GLU A 87 -4.71 -18.87 12.28
N GLU A 88 -5.81 -18.27 11.80
CA GLU A 88 -6.86 -18.96 11.03
C GLU A 88 -6.33 -19.61 9.75
N LYS A 89 -5.28 -19.04 9.14
CA LYS A 89 -4.60 -19.56 7.95
C LYS A 89 -3.47 -20.53 8.25
N GLY A 90 -3.09 -20.70 9.52
CA GLY A 90 -2.00 -21.60 9.93
C GLY A 90 -0.62 -21.14 9.48
N VAL A 91 -0.40 -19.84 9.34
CA VAL A 91 0.88 -19.26 8.85
C VAL A 91 1.60 -18.41 9.91
N SER A 92 1.12 -18.37 11.14
CA SER A 92 1.67 -17.54 12.22
C SER A 92 3.16 -17.82 12.49
N ASP A 93 3.63 -19.04 12.29
CA ASP A 93 5.04 -19.40 12.51
C ASP A 93 5.99 -18.69 11.52
N ASN A 94 5.47 -18.25 10.39
CA ASN A 94 6.21 -17.50 9.37
C ASN A 94 6.01 -16.00 9.50
N MET A 95 5.28 -15.53 10.51
CA MET A 95 4.93 -14.12 10.63
C MET A 95 5.33 -13.53 11.98
N HIS A 96 5.83 -12.30 11.92
CA HIS A 96 6.10 -11.48 13.10
C HIS A 96 5.28 -10.18 13.01
N PHE A 97 4.60 -9.82 14.11
CA PHE A 97 3.69 -8.69 14.16
C PHE A 97 4.22 -7.62 15.10
N VAL A 98 4.29 -6.37 14.62
CA VAL A 98 4.83 -5.24 15.40
C VAL A 98 3.85 -4.07 15.35
N GLN A 99 3.40 -3.59 16.50
CA GLN A 99 2.66 -2.34 16.56
C GLN A 99 3.64 -1.17 16.61
N CYS A 100 3.92 -0.57 15.47
CA CYS A 100 4.73 0.66 15.39
C CYS A 100 4.43 1.43 14.09
N ALA A 101 4.87 2.68 14.04
CA ALA A 101 4.87 3.43 12.79
C ALA A 101 5.96 2.90 11.83
N ALA A 102 5.74 3.02 10.52
CA ALA A 102 6.68 2.51 9.51
C ALA A 102 8.10 3.10 9.63
N GLN A 103 8.23 4.36 10.09
CA GLN A 103 9.51 5.01 10.33
C GLN A 103 10.27 4.44 11.54
N ASP A 104 9.57 3.79 12.46
CA ASP A 104 10.17 3.28 13.70
C ASP A 104 10.53 1.80 13.61
N ILE A 105 10.20 1.13 12.49
CA ILE A 105 10.37 -0.32 12.31
C ILE A 105 11.83 -0.77 12.43
N ALA A 106 12.79 0.11 12.13
CA ALA A 106 14.22 -0.20 12.27
C ALA A 106 14.62 -0.62 13.69
N GLN A 107 13.87 -0.20 14.72
CA GLN A 107 14.12 -0.57 16.12
C GLN A 107 13.67 -2.00 16.44
N HIS A 108 12.89 -2.62 15.57
CA HIS A 108 12.26 -3.92 15.75
C HIS A 108 12.79 -4.99 14.79
N LEU A 109 13.67 -4.63 13.87
CA LEU A 109 14.28 -5.55 12.91
C LEU A 109 15.78 -5.66 13.18
N GLU A 110 16.25 -6.87 13.46
CA GLU A 110 17.67 -7.14 13.69
C GLU A 110 18.48 -7.23 12.38
N THR A 111 17.82 -7.51 11.28
CA THR A 111 18.45 -7.76 9.98
C THR A 111 17.72 -7.10 8.84
N GLN A 112 18.46 -6.78 7.78
CA GLN A 112 17.87 -6.27 6.54
C GLN A 112 16.96 -7.31 5.86
N VAL A 113 15.98 -6.83 5.08
CA VAL A 113 14.99 -7.62 4.38
C VAL A 113 15.24 -7.64 2.87
N ASP A 114 14.68 -8.64 2.19
CA ASP A 114 14.79 -8.83 0.74
C ASP A 114 13.76 -8.00 -0.02
N LEU A 115 12.56 -7.91 0.52
CA LEU A 115 11.41 -7.26 -0.09
C LEU A 115 10.66 -6.42 0.94
N ILE A 116 10.36 -5.18 0.59
CA ILE A 116 9.47 -4.33 1.37
C ILE A 116 8.18 -4.10 0.58
N LEU A 117 7.04 -4.30 1.22
CA LEU A 117 5.71 -3.92 0.76
C LEU A 117 5.33 -2.63 1.48
N PHE A 118 5.01 -1.57 0.72
CA PHE A 118 4.57 -0.28 1.26
C PHE A 118 3.38 0.22 0.45
N HIS A 119 2.20 -0.35 0.75
CA HIS A 119 1.03 -0.23 -0.10
C HIS A 119 -0.07 0.64 0.50
N ALA A 120 -0.35 1.78 -0.14
CA ALA A 120 -1.39 2.74 0.26
C ALA A 120 -1.20 3.29 1.69
N VAL A 121 0.04 3.49 2.09
CA VAL A 121 0.45 4.05 3.40
C VAL A 121 1.01 5.46 3.25
N LEU A 122 1.70 5.74 2.15
CA LEU A 122 2.40 7.01 1.90
C LEU A 122 1.50 8.25 2.10
N GLU A 123 0.21 8.12 1.82
CA GLU A 123 -0.78 9.18 1.95
C GLU A 123 -1.14 9.52 3.40
N TRP A 124 -0.78 8.66 4.34
CA TRP A 124 -1.19 8.72 5.74
C TRP A 124 -0.05 9.10 6.67
N VAL A 125 1.19 9.09 6.18
CA VAL A 125 2.36 9.46 6.96
C VAL A 125 2.60 10.96 6.95
N ALA A 126 3.13 11.48 8.05
CA ALA A 126 3.39 12.91 8.23
C ALA A 126 4.64 13.36 7.46
N ASP A 127 5.67 12.53 7.41
CA ASP A 127 6.93 12.74 6.72
C ASP A 127 7.31 11.54 5.84
N PRO A 128 6.85 11.51 4.58
CA PRO A 128 7.13 10.45 3.65
C PRO A 128 8.60 10.25 3.32
N LEU A 129 9.38 11.34 3.34
CA LEU A 129 10.81 11.28 3.06
C LEU A 129 11.54 10.47 4.13
N SER A 130 11.30 10.79 5.39
CA SER A 130 11.86 10.07 6.52
C SER A 130 11.50 8.59 6.50
N VAL A 131 10.22 8.28 6.22
CA VAL A 131 9.78 6.87 6.11
C VAL A 131 10.51 6.15 4.99
N LEU A 132 10.60 6.73 3.79
CA LEU A 132 11.29 6.09 2.67
C LEU A 132 12.79 5.93 2.91
N GLN A 133 13.44 6.85 3.63
CA GLN A 133 14.82 6.70 4.05
C GLN A 133 15.00 5.54 5.05
N THR A 134 14.11 5.42 6.02
CA THR A 134 14.10 4.27 6.95
C THR A 134 13.92 2.97 6.18
N LEU A 135 12.94 2.88 5.29
CA LEU A 135 12.69 1.68 4.48
C LEU A 135 13.91 1.35 3.59
N TRP A 136 14.57 2.37 3.04
CA TRP A 136 15.83 2.17 2.30
C TRP A 136 16.90 1.49 3.15
N SER A 137 17.10 1.95 4.37
CA SER A 137 18.10 1.38 5.27
C SER A 137 17.81 -0.06 5.69
N MET A 138 16.53 -0.47 5.64
CA MET A 138 16.09 -1.83 5.97
C MET A 138 16.22 -2.81 4.80
N LEU A 139 16.40 -2.34 3.57
CA LEU A 139 16.64 -3.21 2.42
C LEU A 139 18.09 -3.65 2.33
N ARG A 140 18.32 -4.94 2.07
CA ARG A 140 19.65 -5.40 1.70
C ARG A 140 20.05 -4.87 0.31
N PRO A 141 21.34 -4.84 -0.01
CA PRO A 141 21.78 -4.55 -1.39
C PRO A 141 21.10 -5.47 -2.40
N GLY A 142 20.49 -4.91 -3.43
CA GLY A 142 19.68 -5.64 -4.42
C GLY A 142 18.29 -6.04 -3.96
N GLY A 143 17.86 -5.64 -2.77
CA GLY A 143 16.48 -5.81 -2.30
C GLY A 143 15.50 -4.91 -3.06
N THR A 144 14.21 -5.22 -2.99
CA THR A 144 13.16 -4.54 -3.74
C THR A 144 12.15 -3.86 -2.83
N LEU A 145 11.73 -2.64 -3.17
CA LEU A 145 10.57 -1.98 -2.60
C LEU A 145 9.39 -2.05 -3.57
N SER A 146 8.31 -2.71 -3.17
CA SER A 146 7.01 -2.62 -3.85
C SER A 146 6.21 -1.48 -3.23
N LEU A 147 6.05 -0.38 -3.98
CA LEU A 147 5.41 0.83 -3.51
C LEU A 147 4.11 1.11 -4.27
N MET A 148 3.00 1.22 -3.54
CA MET A 148 1.72 1.65 -4.11
C MET A 148 1.22 2.90 -3.37
N PHE A 149 0.81 3.92 -4.13
CA PHE A 149 0.30 5.17 -3.59
C PHE A 149 -0.80 5.77 -4.46
N TYR A 150 -1.56 6.72 -3.89
CA TYR A 150 -2.59 7.44 -4.64
C TYR A 150 -1.99 8.49 -5.56
N ASN A 151 -2.34 8.37 -6.83
CA ASN A 151 -1.88 9.23 -7.91
C ASN A 151 -2.72 10.51 -8.00
N ALA A 152 -2.06 11.67 -7.98
CA ALA A 152 -2.71 12.97 -8.10
C ALA A 152 -3.48 13.13 -9.42
N ASN A 153 -2.96 12.58 -10.52
CA ASN A 153 -3.63 12.63 -11.82
C ASN A 153 -4.93 11.78 -11.81
N GLY A 154 -4.92 10.62 -11.13
CA GLY A 154 -6.13 9.80 -10.94
C GLY A 154 -7.21 10.53 -10.15
N PHE A 155 -6.81 11.29 -9.13
CA PHE A 155 -7.74 12.15 -8.39
C PHE A 155 -8.31 13.28 -9.25
N LEU A 156 -7.48 13.94 -10.04
CA LEU A 156 -7.91 14.97 -10.98
C LEU A 156 -8.94 14.43 -11.98
N MET A 157 -8.63 13.31 -12.62
CA MET A 157 -9.51 12.63 -13.56
C MET A 157 -10.86 12.25 -12.93
N HIS A 158 -10.84 11.71 -11.70
CA HIS A 158 -12.06 11.37 -10.98
C HIS A 158 -12.95 12.59 -10.76
N ASN A 159 -12.39 13.70 -10.27
CA ASN A 159 -13.17 14.92 -10.01
C ASN A 159 -13.71 15.56 -11.30
N MET A 160 -12.95 15.52 -12.38
CA MET A 160 -13.41 15.98 -13.70
C MET A 160 -14.60 15.13 -14.18
N GLY A 161 -14.51 13.82 -14.07
CA GLY A 161 -15.60 12.90 -14.45
C GLY A 161 -16.88 13.06 -13.61
N CYS A 162 -16.73 13.52 -12.35
CA CYS A 162 -17.85 13.83 -11.45
C CYS A 162 -18.37 15.28 -11.59
N GLY A 163 -17.81 16.11 -12.49
CA GLY A 163 -18.19 17.51 -12.65
C GLY A 163 -17.70 18.44 -11.52
N GLN A 164 -16.83 17.98 -10.66
CA GLN A 164 -16.30 18.71 -9.49
C GLN A 164 -15.00 19.47 -9.81
N LEU A 165 -14.99 20.28 -10.89
CA LEU A 165 -13.81 21.01 -11.36
C LEU A 165 -13.22 21.99 -10.35
N ARG A 166 -14.03 22.51 -9.42
CA ARG A 166 -13.57 23.44 -8.36
C ARG A 166 -12.57 22.79 -7.38
N LEU A 167 -12.60 21.47 -7.22
CA LEU A 167 -11.65 20.74 -6.39
C LEU A 167 -10.26 20.60 -7.03
N CYS A 168 -10.17 20.89 -8.33
CA CYS A 168 -8.92 20.80 -9.09
C CYS A 168 -8.05 22.07 -8.97
N SER A 169 -8.63 23.22 -8.60
CA SER A 169 -7.87 24.46 -8.38
C SER A 169 -7.35 24.50 -6.94
N GLY A 170 -6.09 24.23 -6.76
CA GLY A 170 -5.36 23.95 -5.50
C GLY A 170 -5.52 24.86 -4.28
N ARG A 171 -6.35 25.91 -4.31
CA ARG A 171 -6.55 26.81 -3.16
C ARG A 171 -7.73 26.47 -2.26
N ASN A 172 -8.66 25.61 -2.67
CA ASN A 172 -9.89 25.32 -1.90
C ASN A 172 -10.01 23.87 -1.43
N ALA A 173 -9.03 23.02 -1.67
CA ALA A 173 -9.02 21.63 -1.23
C ALA A 173 -8.98 21.48 0.32
N GLU A 174 -8.68 22.57 1.03
CA GLU A 174 -8.52 22.53 2.49
C GLU A 174 -9.84 22.71 3.28
N LYS A 175 -10.93 23.17 2.65
CA LYS A 175 -12.13 23.59 3.38
C LYS A 175 -13.35 22.68 3.30
N GLU A 176 -13.36 21.62 2.47
CA GLU A 176 -14.54 20.76 2.36
C GLU A 176 -14.50 19.62 3.39
N LYS A 177 -15.38 19.72 4.38
CA LYS A 177 -15.80 18.62 5.26
C LYS A 177 -16.47 17.55 4.38
N GLY A 178 -15.73 16.50 4.03
CA GLY A 178 -16.25 15.40 3.21
C GLY A 178 -15.35 14.94 2.05
N ALA A 179 -14.19 15.55 1.82
CA ALA A 179 -13.21 15.05 0.87
C ALA A 179 -12.77 13.64 1.28
N ARG A 180 -13.12 12.65 0.46
CA ARG A 180 -12.87 11.21 0.72
C ARG A 180 -11.38 10.79 0.66
N PHE A 181 -10.46 11.73 0.47
CA PHE A 181 -9.04 11.44 0.29
C PHE A 181 -8.17 12.22 1.26
N PRO A 182 -7.14 11.60 1.83
CA PRO A 182 -6.24 12.23 2.78
C PRO A 182 -5.46 13.38 2.13
N ARG A 183 -5.19 14.39 2.93
CA ARG A 183 -4.58 15.66 2.50
C ARG A 183 -3.08 15.60 2.22
N THR A 184 -2.40 14.50 2.59
CA THR A 184 -0.99 14.56 2.92
C THR A 184 -0.06 14.44 1.72
N ILE A 185 -0.30 13.56 0.75
CA ILE A 185 0.53 13.53 -0.47
C ILE A 185 -0.31 13.09 -1.66
N ARG A 186 -0.54 14.01 -2.55
CA ARG A 186 -0.93 13.75 -3.92
C ARG A 186 0.33 13.76 -4.76
N ALA A 187 1.01 12.64 -4.83
CA ALA A 187 2.21 12.56 -5.64
C ALA A 187 1.85 12.65 -7.13
N ILE A 188 2.47 13.58 -7.82
CA ILE A 188 2.51 13.56 -9.29
C ILE A 188 3.53 12.49 -9.66
N PRO A 189 3.14 11.39 -10.32
CA PRO A 189 4.02 10.22 -10.49
C PRO A 189 5.38 10.55 -11.08
N SER A 190 5.43 11.41 -12.10
CA SER A 190 6.68 11.81 -12.75
C SER A 190 7.64 12.56 -11.83
N ARG A 191 7.13 13.45 -10.98
CA ARG A 191 7.96 14.17 -10.00
C ARG A 191 8.43 13.26 -8.89
N PHE A 192 7.55 12.36 -8.45
CA PHE A 192 7.85 11.44 -7.39
C PHE A 192 8.90 10.41 -7.81
N THR A 193 8.79 9.85 -9.03
CA THR A 193 9.80 8.92 -9.54
C THR A 193 11.14 9.59 -9.77
N ALA A 194 11.19 10.82 -10.32
CA ALA A 194 12.42 11.57 -10.45
C ALA A 194 13.10 11.80 -9.10
N TRP A 195 12.32 12.14 -8.09
CA TRP A 195 12.85 12.31 -6.74
C TRP A 195 13.38 10.99 -6.14
N LEU A 196 12.69 9.85 -6.33
CA LEU A 196 13.21 8.54 -5.92
C LEU A 196 14.55 8.23 -6.59
N GLU A 197 14.68 8.51 -7.89
CA GLU A 197 15.92 8.32 -8.65
C GLU A 197 17.06 9.22 -8.13
N GLU A 198 16.76 10.48 -7.78
CA GLU A 198 17.73 11.42 -7.18
C GLU A 198 18.29 10.92 -5.86
N ILE A 199 17.51 10.21 -5.04
CA ILE A 199 17.95 9.63 -3.77
C ILE A 199 18.52 8.20 -3.90
N GLY A 200 18.69 7.72 -5.13
CA GLY A 200 19.41 6.48 -5.43
C GLY A 200 18.55 5.25 -5.71
N TRP A 201 17.20 5.36 -5.74
CA TRP A 201 16.33 4.25 -6.13
C TRP A 201 16.37 4.02 -7.65
N GLN A 202 16.49 2.77 -8.05
CA GLN A 202 16.29 2.36 -9.43
C GLN A 202 14.83 1.93 -9.64
N ILE A 203 14.12 2.58 -10.54
CA ILE A 203 12.74 2.23 -10.87
C ILE A 203 12.75 1.08 -11.89
N THR A 204 12.34 -0.12 -11.47
CA THR A 204 12.32 -1.33 -12.30
C THR A 204 10.98 -1.59 -12.96
N GLY A 205 9.89 -1.01 -12.46
CA GLY A 205 8.55 -1.17 -13.02
C GLY A 205 7.59 -0.08 -12.59
N LYS A 206 6.57 0.17 -13.39
CA LYS A 206 5.48 1.12 -13.10
C LYS A 206 4.16 0.55 -13.63
N THR A 207 3.18 0.37 -12.74
CA THR A 207 1.87 -0.19 -13.08
C THR A 207 0.75 0.73 -12.63
N GLY A 208 -0.23 0.92 -13.51
CA GLY A 208 -1.47 1.63 -13.19
C GLY A 208 -2.53 0.65 -12.68
N VAL A 209 -2.92 0.77 -11.42
CA VAL A 209 -3.83 -0.20 -10.80
C VAL A 209 -5.27 -0.10 -11.30
N ARG A 210 -5.76 1.11 -11.60
CA ARG A 210 -7.13 1.34 -12.09
C ARG A 210 -7.16 2.61 -12.93
N VAL A 211 -7.69 2.52 -14.15
CA VAL A 211 -7.88 3.70 -15.02
C VAL A 211 -9.34 3.86 -15.39
N PHE A 212 -9.97 2.88 -16.03
CA PHE A 212 -11.33 2.99 -16.57
C PHE A 212 -12.42 2.42 -15.66
N HIS A 213 -12.11 1.44 -14.83
CA HIS A 213 -13.07 0.76 -13.97
C HIS A 213 -13.90 1.74 -13.10
N ASP A 214 -13.26 2.76 -12.53
CA ASP A 214 -13.92 3.72 -11.64
C ASP A 214 -14.86 4.69 -12.37
N TYR A 215 -14.77 4.77 -13.69
CA TYR A 215 -15.62 5.61 -14.56
C TYR A 215 -16.81 4.88 -15.17
N LEU A 216 -16.88 3.56 -15.03
CA LEU A 216 -18.03 2.80 -15.46
C LEU A 216 -19.21 3.12 -14.53
N ARG A 217 -20.27 3.75 -15.09
CA ARG A 217 -21.45 4.16 -14.33
C ARG A 217 -22.32 2.98 -13.90
N GLU A 218 -22.32 1.92 -14.69
CA GLU A 218 -23.14 0.73 -14.48
C GLU A 218 -22.36 -0.31 -13.67
N LYS A 219 -22.82 -0.59 -12.44
CA LYS A 219 -22.14 -1.50 -11.51
C LYS A 219 -21.98 -2.93 -12.03
N HIS A 220 -22.89 -3.41 -12.90
CA HIS A 220 -22.74 -4.73 -13.52
C HIS A 220 -21.53 -4.76 -14.46
N LYS A 221 -21.30 -3.74 -15.27
CA LYS A 221 -20.13 -3.63 -16.15
C LYS A 221 -18.80 -3.56 -15.38
N GLN A 222 -18.83 -3.03 -14.13
CA GLN A 222 -17.66 -3.07 -13.26
C GLN A 222 -17.30 -4.50 -12.85
N ARG A 223 -18.27 -5.40 -12.73
CA ARG A 223 -18.05 -6.82 -12.40
C ARG A 223 -17.50 -7.58 -13.60
N ASP A 224 -17.99 -7.27 -14.79
CA ASP A 224 -17.57 -7.94 -16.04
C ASP A 224 -16.08 -7.71 -16.36
N CYS A 225 -15.49 -6.61 -15.87
CA CYS A 225 -14.05 -6.34 -15.98
C CYS A 225 -13.16 -7.32 -15.17
N LEU A 226 -13.74 -8.17 -14.33
CA LEU A 226 -13.01 -9.14 -13.51
C LEU A 226 -13.05 -10.56 -14.08
N THR A 227 -13.86 -10.79 -15.09
CA THR A 227 -13.89 -12.06 -15.84
C THR A 227 -12.81 -12.04 -16.94
N PRO A 228 -11.94 -13.03 -16.98
CA PRO A 228 -10.90 -13.16 -18.02
C PRO A 228 -11.51 -13.31 -19.41
#